data_d5afbcbf4034ece8b0dc44aa9d9a92c8
#
_entry.id   d5afbcbf4034ece8b0dc44aa9d9a92c8
#
_cell.length_a   1.000
_cell.length_b   1.000
_cell.length_c   1.000
_cell.angle_alpha   90.00
_cell.angle_beta   90.00
_cell.angle_gamma   90.00
#
_symmetry.space_group_name_H-M   'P 1'
#
loop_
_entity.id
_entity.type
_entity.pdbx_description
1 polymer ?
#
loop_
_entity_poly.entity_id
_entity_poly.type
_entity_poly.pdbx_seq_one_letter_code
_entity_poly.pdbx_strand_id
1 'polypeptide(L)'
;LIIFLCIIYIFFPKIHLHEIVVEEFRLLKKESKIQAFIFYIFPIISGIFISHFPDVGKNFDENMGNYLAIVSIFSGFLLNIAVFLDTVISKLSEKRRIKEEGIKKISKEVNTIVHYSLLVGFLFLMLCILEIFFGYNKWIMRLILISGIHFLIGMLMIYRAIYLMTKNAY
;
A
#
# COMPACT_ATOMS: atom_id res chain seq x y z
N LEU A 1 -8.21 0.52 14.10
CA LEU A 1 -7.03 -0.18 13.58
C LEU A 1 -6.72 -1.44 14.41
N ILE A 2 -6.52 -1.32 15.74
CA ILE A 2 -6.20 -2.46 16.63
C ILE A 2 -7.27 -3.55 16.56
N ILE A 3 -8.55 -3.19 16.67
CA ILE A 3 -9.67 -4.15 16.57
C ILE A 3 -9.68 -4.84 15.20
N PHE A 4 -9.43 -4.11 14.13
CA PHE A 4 -9.36 -4.65 12.77
C PHE A 4 -8.17 -5.62 12.60
N LEU A 5 -7.00 -5.26 13.11
CA LEU A 5 -5.83 -6.15 13.12
C LEU A 5 -6.10 -7.40 13.98
N CYS A 6 -6.80 -7.26 15.10
CA CYS A 6 -7.23 -8.41 15.91
C CYS A 6 -8.21 -9.32 15.16
N ILE A 7 -9.18 -8.76 14.46
CA ILE A 7 -10.13 -9.53 13.65
C ILE A 7 -9.39 -10.29 12.54
N ILE A 8 -8.51 -9.63 11.80
CA ILE A 8 -7.72 -10.30 10.75
C ILE A 8 -6.81 -11.37 11.36
N TYR A 9 -6.17 -11.09 12.48
CA TYR A 9 -5.32 -12.07 13.17
C TYR A 9 -6.10 -13.31 13.63
N ILE A 10 -7.35 -13.14 14.10
CA ILE A 10 -8.23 -14.23 14.53
C ILE A 10 -8.69 -15.07 13.33
N PHE A 11 -9.10 -14.42 12.24
CA PHE A 11 -9.65 -15.12 11.07
C PHE A 11 -8.57 -15.67 10.11
N PHE A 12 -7.38 -15.06 10.12
CA PHE A 12 -6.28 -15.46 9.24
C PHE A 12 -4.97 -15.62 10.00
N PRO A 13 -4.87 -16.58 10.92
CA PRO A 13 -3.68 -16.76 11.78
C PRO A 13 -2.39 -17.08 11.00
N LYS A 14 -2.53 -17.54 9.74
CA LYS A 14 -1.38 -17.81 8.85
C LYS A 14 -0.84 -16.57 8.13
N ILE A 15 -1.57 -15.43 8.17
CA ILE A 15 -1.11 -14.20 7.55
C ILE A 15 -0.30 -13.42 8.57
N HIS A 16 1.01 -13.43 8.44
CA HIS A 16 1.94 -12.68 9.28
C HIS A 16 1.95 -11.18 8.95
N LEU A 17 0.79 -10.52 9.11
CA LEU A 17 0.61 -9.10 8.76
C LEU A 17 1.63 -8.18 9.44
N HIS A 18 1.95 -8.49 10.70
CA HIS A 18 2.93 -7.71 11.44
C HIS A 18 4.32 -7.79 10.79
N GLU A 19 4.69 -8.93 10.20
CA GLU A 19 5.97 -9.11 9.51
C GLU A 19 6.05 -8.24 8.26
N ILE A 20 4.96 -8.13 7.49
CA ILE A 20 4.88 -7.26 6.31
C ILE A 20 5.11 -5.80 6.72
N VAL A 21 4.42 -5.33 7.76
CA VAL A 21 4.55 -3.94 8.23
C VAL A 21 5.94 -3.66 8.80
N VAL A 22 6.49 -4.60 9.59
CA VAL A 22 7.83 -4.44 10.18
C VAL A 22 8.92 -4.50 9.12
N GLU A 23 8.78 -5.39 8.13
CA GLU A 23 9.76 -5.51 7.05
C GLU A 23 9.76 -4.25 6.17
N GLU A 24 8.57 -3.71 5.83
CA GLU A 24 8.44 -2.46 5.10
C GLU A 24 9.07 -1.28 5.86
N PHE A 25 8.78 -1.14 7.15
CA PHE A 25 9.39 -0.09 7.97
C PHE A 25 10.91 -0.20 8.02
N ARG A 26 11.44 -1.44 8.10
CA ARG A 26 12.88 -1.70 8.10
C ARG A 26 13.54 -1.33 6.79
N LEU A 27 12.89 -1.66 5.67
CA LEU A 27 13.38 -1.33 4.33
C LEU A 27 13.46 0.18 4.11
N LEU A 28 12.37 0.90 4.40
CA LEU A 28 12.31 2.36 4.23
C LEU A 28 13.29 3.11 5.13
N LYS A 29 13.44 2.68 6.38
CA LYS A 29 14.41 3.28 7.32
C LYS A 29 15.86 3.11 6.85
N LYS A 30 16.15 2.00 6.15
CA LYS A 30 17.48 1.72 5.61
C LYS A 30 17.80 2.56 4.38
N GLU A 31 16.79 2.86 3.54
CA GLU A 31 17.01 3.63 2.32
C GLU A 31 17.23 5.12 2.58
N SER A 32 16.28 5.78 3.25
CA SER A 32 16.39 7.22 3.56
C SER A 32 15.36 7.64 4.62
N LYS A 33 15.81 8.46 5.59
CA LYS A 33 14.91 9.07 6.57
C LYS A 33 13.84 9.94 5.92
N ILE A 34 14.15 10.61 4.80
CA ILE A 34 13.21 11.47 4.05
C ILE A 34 12.13 10.61 3.40
N GLN A 35 12.49 9.47 2.81
CA GLN A 35 11.51 8.56 2.22
C GLN A 35 10.57 7.98 3.27
N ALA A 36 11.11 7.57 4.41
CA ALA A 36 10.29 7.10 5.53
C ALA A 36 9.34 8.20 6.04
N PHE A 37 9.80 9.45 6.11
CA PHE A 37 8.96 10.59 6.48
C PHE A 37 7.82 10.80 5.46
N ILE A 38 8.13 10.88 4.16
CA ILE A 38 7.14 11.04 3.09
C ILE A 38 6.13 9.90 3.12
N PHE A 39 6.58 8.67 3.35
CA PHE A 39 5.71 7.51 3.32
C PHE A 39 4.76 7.44 4.51
N TYR A 40 5.22 7.70 5.73
CA TYR A 40 4.40 7.53 6.93
C TYR A 40 3.78 8.83 7.47
N ILE A 41 4.51 9.92 7.44
CA ILE A 41 4.08 11.16 8.10
C ILE A 41 3.26 12.04 7.15
N PHE A 42 3.66 12.14 5.88
CA PHE A 42 2.96 12.98 4.91
C PHE A 42 1.49 12.58 4.71
N PRO A 43 1.09 11.28 4.59
CA PRO A 43 -0.32 10.89 4.50
C PRO A 43 -1.13 11.34 5.72
N ILE A 44 -0.55 11.23 6.92
CA ILE A 44 -1.23 11.63 8.16
C ILE A 44 -1.50 13.13 8.17
N ILE A 45 -0.47 13.93 7.92
CA ILE A 45 -0.60 15.40 7.89
C ILE A 45 -1.58 15.82 6.80
N SER A 46 -1.42 15.30 5.58
CA SER A 46 -2.27 15.66 4.44
C SER A 46 -3.73 15.23 4.64
N GLY A 47 -3.97 14.02 5.14
CA GLY A 47 -5.31 13.53 5.40
C GLY A 47 -6.03 14.35 6.49
N ILE A 48 -5.33 14.69 7.56
CA ILE A 48 -5.86 15.58 8.60
C ILE A 48 -6.15 16.96 8.02
N PHE A 49 -5.21 17.55 7.28
CA PHE A 49 -5.36 18.87 6.67
C PHE A 49 -6.56 18.93 5.72
N ILE A 50 -6.65 17.99 4.78
CA ILE A 50 -7.75 17.90 3.81
C ILE A 50 -9.10 17.72 4.52
N SER A 51 -9.15 16.94 5.60
CA SER A 51 -10.40 16.73 6.36
C SER A 51 -10.97 17.98 7.03
N HIS A 52 -10.24 19.08 7.07
CA HIS A 52 -10.73 20.36 7.62
C HIS A 52 -11.51 21.20 6.62
N PHE A 53 -11.41 20.90 5.32
CA PHE A 53 -12.21 21.62 4.32
C PHE A 53 -13.68 21.19 4.39
N PRO A 54 -14.64 22.13 4.48
CA PRO A 54 -16.03 21.85 4.78
C PRO A 54 -16.74 20.97 3.74
N ASP A 55 -16.33 21.05 2.47
CA ASP A 55 -17.00 20.33 1.38
C ASP A 55 -16.44 18.93 1.11
N VAL A 56 -15.33 18.55 1.78
CA VAL A 56 -14.66 17.27 1.50
C VAL A 56 -15.55 16.08 1.85
N GLY A 57 -16.24 16.14 3.00
CA GLY A 57 -17.15 15.07 3.40
C GLY A 57 -18.28 14.85 2.39
N LYS A 58 -18.96 15.93 2.00
CA LYS A 58 -20.06 15.87 1.02
C LYS A 58 -19.57 15.36 -0.34
N ASN A 59 -18.48 15.93 -0.86
CA ASN A 59 -17.90 15.51 -2.14
C ASN A 59 -17.43 14.05 -2.10
N PHE A 60 -16.96 13.58 -0.95
CA PHE A 60 -16.54 12.19 -0.79
C PHE A 60 -17.72 11.25 -0.86
N ASP A 61 -18.82 11.55 -0.14
CA ASP A 61 -20.03 10.72 -0.13
C ASP A 61 -20.63 10.62 -1.53
N GLU A 62 -20.73 11.73 -2.26
CA GLU A 62 -21.24 11.76 -3.64
C GLU A 62 -20.38 10.94 -4.62
N ASN A 63 -19.07 10.81 -4.36
CA ASN A 63 -18.12 10.12 -5.24
C ASN A 63 -17.57 8.81 -4.67
N MET A 64 -18.10 8.32 -3.57
CA MET A 64 -17.59 7.12 -2.88
C MET A 64 -17.48 5.92 -3.80
N GLY A 65 -18.48 5.68 -4.66
CA GLY A 65 -18.45 4.59 -5.64
C GLY A 65 -17.25 4.67 -6.59
N ASN A 66 -16.90 5.89 -7.03
CA ASN A 66 -15.74 6.11 -7.89
C ASN A 66 -14.42 5.80 -7.15
N TYR A 67 -14.29 6.22 -5.88
CA TYR A 67 -13.11 5.92 -5.08
C TYR A 67 -12.95 4.42 -4.82
N LEU A 68 -14.04 3.72 -4.51
CA LEU A 68 -14.04 2.27 -4.35
C LEU A 68 -13.63 1.56 -5.63
N ALA A 69 -14.15 1.98 -6.80
CA ALA A 69 -13.79 1.42 -8.09
C ALA A 69 -12.30 1.64 -8.40
N ILE A 70 -11.78 2.85 -8.20
CA ILE A 70 -10.38 3.18 -8.43
C ILE A 70 -9.47 2.30 -7.57
N VAL A 71 -9.71 2.22 -6.26
CA VAL A 71 -8.86 1.41 -5.37
C VAL A 71 -8.96 -0.08 -5.70
N SER A 72 -10.14 -0.57 -6.07
CA SER A 72 -10.32 -1.97 -6.48
C SER A 72 -9.54 -2.31 -7.75
N ILE A 73 -9.56 -1.44 -8.77
CA ILE A 73 -8.80 -1.59 -10.02
C ILE A 73 -7.29 -1.61 -9.71
N PHE A 74 -6.81 -0.66 -8.92
CA PHE A 74 -5.39 -0.62 -8.56
C PHE A 74 -4.97 -1.81 -7.70
N SER A 75 -5.81 -2.29 -6.79
CA SER A 75 -5.53 -3.49 -6.01
C SER A 75 -5.41 -4.73 -6.91
N GLY A 76 -6.28 -4.87 -7.90
CA GLY A 76 -6.17 -5.92 -8.92
C GLY A 76 -4.87 -5.82 -9.73
N PHE A 77 -4.47 -4.60 -10.10
CA PHE A 77 -3.21 -4.36 -10.79
C PHE A 77 -2.00 -4.73 -9.92
N LEU A 78 -2.00 -4.38 -8.63
CA LEU A 78 -0.95 -4.76 -7.69
C LEU A 78 -0.82 -6.27 -7.51
N LEU A 79 -1.93 -7.00 -7.47
CA LEU A 79 -1.91 -8.47 -7.43
C LEU A 79 -1.24 -9.04 -8.69
N ASN A 80 -1.55 -8.49 -9.86
CA ASN A 80 -0.89 -8.91 -11.11
C ASN A 80 0.61 -8.61 -11.09
N ILE A 81 1.03 -7.47 -10.55
CA ILE A 81 2.47 -7.15 -10.38
C ILE A 81 3.13 -8.17 -9.44
N ALA A 82 2.52 -8.52 -8.31
CA ALA A 82 3.07 -9.52 -7.39
C ALA A 82 3.32 -10.86 -8.08
N VAL A 83 2.31 -11.38 -8.80
CA VAL A 83 2.43 -12.63 -9.56
C VAL A 83 3.50 -12.55 -10.66
N PHE A 84 3.56 -11.41 -11.37
CA PHE A 84 4.59 -11.18 -12.39
C PHE A 84 5.99 -11.19 -11.80
N LEU A 85 6.21 -10.50 -10.67
CA LEU A 85 7.50 -10.47 -9.99
C LEU A 85 7.94 -11.86 -9.55
N ASP A 86 7.07 -12.65 -8.95
CA ASP A 86 7.37 -14.03 -8.56
C ASP A 86 7.78 -14.88 -9.77
N THR A 87 7.08 -14.70 -10.90
CA THR A 87 7.40 -15.40 -12.16
C THR A 87 8.76 -14.98 -12.73
N VAL A 88 9.06 -13.67 -12.70
CA VAL A 88 10.34 -13.14 -13.19
C VAL A 88 11.49 -13.62 -12.31
N ILE A 89 11.30 -13.59 -10.98
CA ILE A 89 12.33 -14.07 -10.03
C ILE A 89 12.66 -15.53 -10.27
N SER A 90 11.63 -16.39 -10.38
CA SER A 90 11.81 -17.82 -10.58
C SER A 90 12.58 -18.12 -11.89
N LYS A 91 12.23 -17.42 -12.99
CA LYS A 91 12.91 -17.60 -14.30
C LYS A 91 14.34 -17.04 -14.33
N LEU A 92 14.62 -15.94 -13.62
CA LEU A 92 15.95 -15.36 -13.55
C LEU A 92 16.89 -16.20 -12.68
N SER A 93 16.38 -16.86 -11.66
CA SER A 93 17.15 -17.74 -10.79
C SER A 93 17.75 -18.94 -11.54
N GLU A 94 17.13 -19.38 -12.62
CA GLU A 94 17.62 -20.49 -13.44
C GLU A 94 18.80 -20.13 -14.38
N LYS A 95 18.94 -18.87 -14.77
CA LYS A 95 19.85 -18.51 -15.90
C LYS A 95 21.16 -17.79 -15.57
N ARG A 96 21.37 -17.10 -14.43
CA ARG A 96 22.61 -16.31 -14.18
C ARG A 96 22.96 -16.14 -12.69
N ARG A 97 24.00 -16.85 -12.23
CA ARG A 97 24.45 -16.83 -10.82
C ARG A 97 25.03 -15.50 -10.27
N ILE A 98 25.55 -14.58 -11.07
CA ILE A 98 26.34 -13.43 -10.58
C ILE A 98 25.56 -12.09 -10.51
N LYS A 99 24.54 -11.86 -11.33
CA LYS A 99 23.61 -10.71 -11.18
C LYS A 99 22.44 -11.00 -10.25
N GLU A 100 22.37 -12.21 -9.72
CA GLU A 100 21.23 -12.76 -8.98
C GLU A 100 20.94 -12.06 -7.65
N GLU A 101 21.97 -11.73 -6.87
CA GLU A 101 21.78 -11.14 -5.53
C GLU A 101 21.14 -9.74 -5.58
N GLY A 102 21.58 -8.91 -6.55
CA GLY A 102 21.01 -7.56 -6.73
C GLY A 102 19.54 -7.61 -7.16
N ILE A 103 19.24 -8.47 -8.13
CA ILE A 103 17.86 -8.61 -8.65
C ILE A 103 16.95 -9.23 -7.59
N LYS A 104 17.40 -10.28 -6.89
CA LYS A 104 16.65 -10.90 -5.78
C LYS A 104 16.34 -9.89 -4.67
N LYS A 105 17.32 -9.04 -4.33
CA LYS A 105 17.13 -8.02 -3.30
C LYS A 105 16.08 -7.00 -3.71
N ILE A 106 16.22 -6.40 -4.91
CA ILE A 106 15.26 -5.40 -5.41
C ILE A 106 13.87 -6.02 -5.54
N SER A 107 13.78 -7.24 -6.07
CA SER A 107 12.51 -7.93 -6.20
C SER A 107 11.84 -8.22 -4.87
N LYS A 108 12.61 -8.61 -3.84
CA LYS A 108 12.08 -8.78 -2.49
C LYS A 108 11.56 -7.45 -1.94
N GLU A 109 12.29 -6.36 -2.15
CA GLU A 109 11.87 -5.01 -1.74
C GLU A 109 10.55 -4.60 -2.42
N VAL A 110 10.47 -4.76 -3.76
CA VAL A 110 9.24 -4.46 -4.51
C VAL A 110 8.06 -5.32 -4.02
N ASN A 111 8.28 -6.62 -3.83
CA ASN A 111 7.24 -7.53 -3.36
C ASN A 111 6.71 -7.12 -1.98
N THR A 112 7.58 -6.70 -1.05
CA THR A 112 7.18 -6.20 0.27
C THR A 112 6.33 -4.93 0.14
N ILE A 113 6.74 -3.95 -0.69
CA ILE A 113 5.97 -2.72 -0.92
C ILE A 113 4.60 -3.03 -1.55
N VAL A 114 4.53 -3.97 -2.49
CA VAL A 114 3.28 -4.41 -3.12
C VAL A 114 2.32 -4.99 -2.08
N HIS A 115 2.78 -5.93 -1.25
CA HIS A 115 1.94 -6.53 -0.22
C HIS A 115 1.48 -5.52 0.84
N TYR A 116 2.36 -4.61 1.23
CA TYR A 116 2.01 -3.53 2.13
C TYR A 116 0.96 -2.58 1.52
N SER A 117 1.14 -2.19 0.26
CA SER A 117 0.17 -1.33 -0.45
C SER A 117 -1.18 -2.00 -0.62
N LEU A 118 -1.22 -3.31 -0.87
CA LEU A 118 -2.46 -4.10 -0.89
C LEU A 118 -3.15 -4.08 0.48
N LEU A 119 -2.40 -4.22 1.57
CA LEU A 119 -2.94 -4.14 2.93
C LEU A 119 -3.58 -2.78 3.20
N VAL A 120 -2.90 -1.69 2.81
CA VAL A 120 -3.42 -0.32 2.96
C VAL A 120 -4.65 -0.10 2.08
N GLY A 121 -4.65 -0.60 0.83
CA GLY A 121 -5.82 -0.55 -0.06
C GLY A 121 -7.02 -1.30 0.52
N PHE A 122 -6.79 -2.47 1.09
CA PHE A 122 -7.84 -3.23 1.77
C PHE A 122 -8.39 -2.50 3.01
N LEU A 123 -7.52 -1.88 3.80
CA LEU A 123 -7.93 -1.03 4.92
C LEU A 123 -8.80 0.14 4.45
N PHE A 124 -8.42 0.81 3.35
CA PHE A 124 -9.22 1.88 2.74
C PHE A 124 -10.62 1.39 2.35
N LEU A 125 -10.72 0.25 1.66
CA LEU A 125 -12.01 -0.34 1.27
C LEU A 125 -12.89 -0.66 2.49
N MET A 126 -12.32 -1.22 3.54
CA MET A 126 -13.04 -1.53 4.78
C MET A 126 -13.55 -0.27 5.48
N LEU A 127 -12.76 0.80 5.50
CA LEU A 127 -13.18 2.08 6.08
C LEU A 127 -14.32 2.71 5.28
N CYS A 128 -14.28 2.64 3.94
CA CYS A 128 -15.38 3.09 3.09
C CYS A 128 -16.67 2.30 3.34
N ILE A 129 -16.57 0.97 3.51
CA ILE A 129 -17.72 0.13 3.85
C ILE A 129 -18.30 0.53 5.21
N LEU A 130 -17.45 0.79 6.20
CA LEU A 130 -17.92 1.26 7.52
C LEU A 130 -18.64 2.60 7.43
N GLU A 131 -18.14 3.54 6.59
CA GLU A 131 -18.79 4.82 6.35
C GLU A 131 -20.19 4.64 5.73
N ILE A 132 -20.34 3.71 4.78
CA ILE A 132 -21.64 3.38 4.17
C ILE A 132 -22.64 2.85 5.22
N PHE A 133 -22.18 1.99 6.12
CA PHE A 133 -23.08 1.38 7.13
C PHE A 133 -23.43 2.29 8.30
N PHE A 134 -22.49 3.10 8.77
CA PHE A 134 -22.66 3.92 9.96
C PHE A 134 -22.98 5.39 9.66
N GLY A 135 -22.93 5.78 8.38
CA GLY A 135 -23.10 7.15 7.94
C GLY A 135 -21.89 8.03 8.23
N TYR A 136 -21.99 9.30 7.85
CA TYR A 136 -20.88 10.24 7.95
C TYR A 136 -20.31 10.33 9.37
N ASN A 137 -19.03 10.00 9.49
CA ASN A 137 -18.27 10.14 10.71
C ASN A 137 -16.91 10.82 10.42
N LYS A 138 -16.69 11.99 11.03
CA LYS A 138 -15.48 12.79 10.81
C LYS A 138 -14.18 12.02 11.08
N TRP A 139 -14.17 11.09 12.03
CA TRP A 139 -12.99 10.28 12.33
C TRP A 139 -12.75 9.20 11.29
N ILE A 140 -13.81 8.53 10.84
CA ILE A 140 -13.74 7.53 9.76
C ILE A 140 -13.26 8.21 8.48
N MET A 141 -13.83 9.37 8.14
CA MET A 141 -13.43 10.17 6.99
C MET A 141 -11.92 10.53 7.02
N ARG A 142 -11.40 10.95 8.16
CA ARG A 142 -9.96 11.21 8.31
C ARG A 142 -9.11 9.97 8.02
N LEU A 143 -9.52 8.83 8.55
CA LEU A 143 -8.80 7.56 8.32
C LEU A 143 -8.87 7.14 6.86
N ILE A 144 -10.00 7.34 6.18
CA ILE A 144 -10.17 7.10 4.75
C ILE A 144 -9.19 7.96 3.95
N LEU A 145 -9.14 9.27 4.21
CA LEU A 145 -8.22 10.17 3.52
C LEU A 145 -6.76 9.80 3.75
N ILE A 146 -6.39 9.49 5.00
CA ILE A 146 -5.02 9.07 5.35
C ILE A 146 -4.66 7.78 4.60
N SER A 147 -5.52 6.76 4.64
CA SER A 147 -5.25 5.48 3.98
C SER A 147 -5.25 5.59 2.45
N GLY A 148 -6.11 6.43 1.87
CA GLY A 148 -6.14 6.70 0.43
C GLY A 148 -4.86 7.38 -0.06
N ILE A 149 -4.40 8.43 0.62
CA ILE A 149 -3.13 9.11 0.30
C ILE A 149 -1.95 8.13 0.47
N HIS A 150 -1.95 7.34 1.53
CA HIS A 150 -0.90 6.35 1.79
C HIS A 150 -0.85 5.29 0.68
N PHE A 151 -2.01 4.80 0.23
CA PHE A 151 -2.11 3.88 -0.88
C PHE A 151 -1.52 4.46 -2.18
N LEU A 152 -1.85 5.72 -2.51
CA LEU A 152 -1.31 6.41 -3.69
C LEU A 152 0.21 6.56 -3.63
N ILE A 153 0.77 6.89 -2.48
CA ILE A 153 2.23 6.97 -2.30
C ILE A 153 2.87 5.60 -2.48
N GLY A 154 2.27 4.54 -1.94
CA GLY A 154 2.72 3.16 -2.15
C GLY A 154 2.78 2.81 -3.64
N MET A 155 1.76 3.17 -4.41
CA MET A 155 1.74 2.99 -5.86
C MET A 155 2.89 3.71 -6.58
N LEU A 156 3.16 4.96 -6.20
CA LEU A 156 4.28 5.73 -6.76
C LEU A 156 5.64 5.09 -6.43
N MET A 157 5.79 4.55 -5.23
CA MET A 157 7.02 3.84 -4.85
C MET A 157 7.20 2.56 -5.65
N ILE A 158 6.14 1.77 -5.87
CA ILE A 158 6.18 0.58 -6.72
C ILE A 158 6.59 0.95 -8.15
N TYR A 159 5.95 1.99 -8.72
CA TYR A 159 6.31 2.47 -10.06
C TYR A 159 7.81 2.84 -10.16
N ARG A 160 8.32 3.60 -9.18
CA ARG A 160 9.74 3.95 -9.11
C ARG A 160 10.64 2.72 -9.03
N ALA A 161 10.28 1.75 -8.20
CA ALA A 161 11.08 0.54 -8.01
C ALA A 161 11.11 -0.32 -9.29
N ILE A 162 9.97 -0.48 -9.99
CA ILE A 162 9.90 -1.17 -11.29
C ILE A 162 10.76 -0.43 -12.33
N TYR A 163 10.69 0.90 -12.39
CA TYR A 163 11.52 1.69 -13.30
C TYR A 163 13.01 1.47 -13.06
N LEU A 164 13.45 1.45 -11.80
CA LEU A 164 14.86 1.19 -11.45
C LEU A 164 15.28 -0.24 -11.80
N MET A 165 14.40 -1.23 -11.64
CA MET A 165 14.63 -2.61 -12.06
C MET A 165 14.88 -2.69 -13.57
N THR A 166 14.01 -2.07 -14.36
CA THR A 166 14.14 -2.08 -15.83
C THR A 166 15.39 -1.37 -16.30
N LYS A 167 15.72 -0.21 -15.72
CA LYS A 167 16.94 0.55 -16.05
C LYS A 167 18.23 -0.23 -15.75
N ASN A 168 18.26 -1.03 -14.69
CA ASN A 168 19.44 -1.81 -14.30
C ASN A 168 19.53 -3.19 -14.98
N ALA A 169 18.48 -3.60 -15.69
CA ALA A 169 18.44 -4.84 -16.44
C ALA A 169 19.08 -4.74 -17.84
N TYR A 170 19.22 -3.52 -18.35
CA TYR A 170 19.93 -3.19 -19.62
C TYR A 170 21.28 -2.55 -19.33
#